data_34371c222e9c715383b16e25f6392236
#
_entry.id   34371c222e9c715383b16e25f6392236
#
_cell.length_a   1.000
_cell.length_b   1.000
_cell.length_c   1.000
_cell.angle_alpha   90.00
_cell.angle_beta   90.00
_cell.angle_gamma   90.00
#
_symmetry.space_group_name_H-M   'P 1'
#
loop_
_entity.id
_entity.type
_entity.pdbx_description
1 polymer ?
#
loop_
_entity_poly.entity_id
_entity_poly.type
_entity_poly.pdbx_seq_one_letter_code
_entity_poly.pdbx_strand_id
1 'polypeptide(L)'
;MPSTTNLTERCEEMCQIQMVALAQRLNYLKGSKVVIGVSGGLDSTLALIVAVRTMDMLGRDRKDVIGVLMPGLGTSDRTYQNSKKLVSLLGVASKEVSISDASVAHLKNIGHDGTTEDTTYENAQARERTQVLMDIANMEGAFVLGTGDLSELALGWCTFNADHASMYSINGSIPKTGVRMMVQHFADTKLFDSEELAQLLRDIVDTPVSPELTKGALKQQTESIIGPYEVHDFFIYHMLQNLSLIHISEPTRLLSI
;
A
#
# COMPACT_ATOMS: atom_id res chain seq x y z
N MET A 1 -17.41 11.61 14.91
CA MET A 1 -15.94 11.59 14.77
C MET A 1 -15.33 11.49 16.17
N PRO A 2 -14.28 10.68 16.40
CA PRO A 2 -13.59 10.71 17.68
C PRO A 2 -12.96 12.08 17.90
N SER A 3 -12.90 12.54 19.15
CA SER A 3 -12.28 13.83 19.48
C SER A 3 -10.81 13.83 19.05
N THR A 4 -10.33 14.97 18.54
CA THR A 4 -8.95 15.17 18.06
C THR A 4 -7.88 14.85 19.12
N THR A 5 -8.21 14.96 20.41
CA THR A 5 -7.34 14.62 21.54
C THR A 5 -6.94 13.14 21.64
N ASN A 6 -7.65 12.25 20.92
CA ASN A 6 -7.39 10.80 20.99
C ASN A 6 -6.80 10.26 19.66
N LEU A 7 -6.60 11.10 18.65
CA LEU A 7 -6.17 10.66 17.32
C LEU A 7 -4.71 10.19 17.31
N THR A 8 -3.83 10.98 17.92
CA THR A 8 -2.41 10.67 18.03
C THR A 8 -2.18 9.33 18.73
N GLU A 9 -2.82 9.14 19.91
CA GLU A 9 -2.73 7.91 20.67
C GLU A 9 -3.21 6.69 19.87
N ARG A 10 -4.32 6.84 19.16
CA ARG A 10 -4.86 5.76 18.32
C ARG A 10 -3.97 5.41 17.11
N CYS A 11 -3.38 6.41 16.44
CA CYS A 11 -2.45 6.16 15.35
C CYS A 11 -1.20 5.42 15.83
N GLU A 12 -0.66 5.82 16.98
CA GLU A 12 0.48 5.14 17.57
C GLU A 12 0.12 3.72 18.04
N GLU A 13 -1.05 3.52 18.64
CA GLU A 13 -1.53 2.19 19.05
C GLU A 13 -1.68 1.26 17.84
N MET A 14 -2.34 1.71 16.76
CA MET A 14 -2.47 0.93 15.52
C MET A 14 -1.11 0.58 14.94
N CYS A 15 -0.19 1.53 14.87
CA CYS A 15 1.16 1.27 14.41
C CYS A 15 1.88 0.26 15.31
N GLN A 16 1.75 0.38 16.63
CA GLN A 16 2.34 -0.54 17.59
C GLN A 16 1.83 -1.97 17.41
N ILE A 17 0.52 -2.14 17.17
CA ILE A 17 -0.08 -3.46 16.89
C ILE A 17 0.54 -4.06 15.63
N GLN A 18 0.64 -3.28 14.54
CA GLN A 18 1.27 -3.74 13.31
C GLN A 18 2.75 -4.12 13.52
N MET A 19 3.50 -3.29 14.25
CA MET A 19 4.92 -3.53 14.55
C MET A 19 5.13 -4.81 15.35
N VAL A 20 4.34 -5.04 16.40
CA VAL A 20 4.43 -6.26 17.22
C VAL A 20 4.08 -7.50 16.41
N ALA A 21 3.04 -7.43 15.59
CA ALA A 21 2.65 -8.55 14.72
C ALA A 21 3.75 -8.89 13.69
N LEU A 22 4.38 -7.88 13.08
CA LEU A 22 5.50 -8.07 12.16
C LEU A 22 6.73 -8.62 12.90
N ALA A 23 7.03 -8.09 14.08
CA ALA A 23 8.16 -8.56 14.91
C ALA A 23 8.03 -10.04 15.29
N GLN A 24 6.83 -10.50 15.64
CA GLN A 24 6.57 -11.91 15.90
C GLN A 24 6.86 -12.77 14.67
N ARG A 25 6.46 -12.30 13.48
CA ARG A 25 6.73 -13.01 12.21
C ARG A 25 8.23 -13.09 11.92
N LEU A 26 8.94 -11.97 12.08
CA LEU A 26 10.40 -11.90 11.89
C LEU A 26 11.16 -12.80 12.86
N ASN A 27 10.74 -12.85 14.11
CA ASN A 27 11.33 -13.72 15.13
C ASN A 27 11.10 -15.21 14.80
N TYR A 28 9.91 -15.57 14.31
CA TYR A 28 9.62 -16.93 13.87
C TYR A 28 10.48 -17.35 12.67
N LEU A 29 10.68 -16.46 11.71
CA LEU A 29 11.46 -16.69 10.49
C LEU A 29 12.98 -16.50 10.69
N LYS A 30 13.47 -16.37 11.92
CA LYS A 30 14.89 -16.39 12.34
C LYS A 30 15.81 -15.55 11.44
N GLY A 31 15.60 -14.26 11.42
CA GLY A 31 16.50 -13.33 10.75
C GLY A 31 16.20 -13.08 9.26
N SER A 32 15.04 -13.54 8.77
CA SER A 32 14.57 -13.21 7.44
C SER A 32 14.50 -11.68 7.24
N LYS A 33 14.84 -11.23 6.03
CA LYS A 33 14.65 -9.86 5.58
C LYS A 33 13.19 -9.66 5.11
N VAL A 34 12.84 -8.42 4.81
CA VAL A 34 11.52 -8.03 4.28
C VAL A 34 11.69 -7.37 2.92
N VAL A 35 10.90 -7.78 1.93
CA VAL A 35 10.83 -7.15 0.61
C VAL A 35 9.49 -6.44 0.46
N ILE A 36 9.49 -5.18 0.05
CA ILE A 36 8.29 -4.35 -0.14
C ILE A 36 8.35 -3.68 -1.50
N GLY A 37 7.27 -3.77 -2.27
CA GLY A 37 7.08 -2.93 -3.46
C GLY A 37 6.74 -1.50 -3.03
N VAL A 38 7.56 -0.53 -3.43
CA VAL A 38 7.39 0.87 -3.07
C VAL A 38 6.89 1.64 -4.29
N SER A 39 5.58 1.88 -4.35
CA SER A 39 4.95 2.66 -5.42
C SER A 39 5.05 4.17 -5.21
N GLY A 40 5.24 4.63 -3.97
CA GLY A 40 5.13 6.04 -3.60
C GLY A 40 3.70 6.47 -3.25
N GLY A 41 2.75 5.53 -3.21
CA GLY A 41 1.38 5.74 -2.71
C GLY A 41 1.25 5.50 -1.21
N LEU A 42 0.07 5.80 -0.67
CA LEU A 42 -0.25 5.73 0.77
C LEU A 42 0.07 4.36 1.40
N ASP A 43 -0.39 3.29 0.76
CA ASP A 43 -0.33 1.93 1.35
C ASP A 43 1.11 1.42 1.46
N SER A 44 1.89 1.59 0.39
CA SER A 44 3.31 1.23 0.39
C SER A 44 4.12 2.10 1.35
N THR A 45 3.73 3.36 1.53
CA THR A 45 4.35 4.29 2.48
C THR A 45 4.11 3.83 3.92
N LEU A 46 2.85 3.52 4.29
CA LEU A 46 2.55 3.02 5.63
C LEU A 46 3.27 1.70 5.91
N ALA A 47 3.21 0.75 4.97
CA ALA A 47 3.88 -0.54 5.12
C ALA A 47 5.39 -0.39 5.34
N LEU A 48 6.03 0.52 4.60
CA LEU A 48 7.46 0.80 4.73
C LEU A 48 7.81 1.45 6.07
N ILE A 49 7.01 2.42 6.54
CA ILE A 49 7.20 3.06 7.85
C ILE A 49 7.06 2.03 8.98
N VAL A 50 6.03 1.19 8.94
CA VAL A 50 5.83 0.15 9.95
C VAL A 50 6.98 -0.85 9.95
N ALA A 51 7.47 -1.26 8.77
CA ALA A 51 8.61 -2.17 8.66
C ALA A 51 9.88 -1.57 9.26
N VAL A 52 10.19 -0.30 8.95
CA VAL A 52 11.35 0.43 9.51
C VAL A 52 11.26 0.55 11.02
N ARG A 53 10.12 0.99 11.55
CA ARG A 53 9.89 1.10 13.00
C ARG A 53 9.99 -0.27 13.69
N THR A 54 9.58 -1.33 13.02
CA THR A 54 9.74 -2.71 13.53
C THR A 54 11.20 -3.10 13.61
N MET A 55 12.03 -2.79 12.60
CA MET A 55 13.46 -3.05 12.65
C MET A 55 14.13 -2.27 13.79
N ASP A 56 13.81 -0.97 13.92
CA ASP A 56 14.30 -0.15 15.03
C ASP A 56 13.92 -0.73 16.40
N MET A 57 12.67 -1.15 16.58
CA MET A 57 12.18 -1.79 17.82
C MET A 57 12.92 -3.10 18.14
N LEU A 58 13.30 -3.88 17.12
CA LEU A 58 14.05 -5.13 17.27
C LEU A 58 15.57 -4.92 17.39
N GLY A 59 16.07 -3.67 17.27
CA GLY A 59 17.51 -3.39 17.22
C GLY A 59 18.19 -3.96 15.98
N ARG A 60 17.47 -4.14 14.87
CA ARG A 60 17.97 -4.64 13.59
C ARG A 60 18.30 -3.49 12.64
N ASP A 61 19.16 -3.78 11.66
CA ASP A 61 19.48 -2.80 10.61
C ASP A 61 18.25 -2.54 9.72
N ARG A 62 17.97 -1.27 9.44
CA ARG A 62 16.94 -0.86 8.49
C ARG A 62 17.19 -1.39 7.08
N LYS A 63 18.44 -1.79 6.75
CA LYS A 63 18.82 -2.46 5.50
C LYS A 63 18.26 -3.86 5.38
N ASP A 64 17.73 -4.45 6.46
CA ASP A 64 16.96 -5.68 6.39
C ASP A 64 15.56 -5.48 5.76
N VAL A 65 15.15 -4.24 5.55
CA VAL A 65 14.01 -3.87 4.70
C VAL A 65 14.52 -3.49 3.32
N ILE A 66 14.05 -4.19 2.30
CA ILE A 66 14.41 -3.99 0.90
C ILE A 66 13.21 -3.38 0.17
N GLY A 67 13.28 -2.08 -0.10
CA GLY A 67 12.31 -1.38 -0.92
C GLY A 67 12.59 -1.61 -2.40
N VAL A 68 11.64 -2.16 -3.14
CA VAL A 68 11.78 -2.41 -4.57
C VAL A 68 10.96 -1.39 -5.35
N LEU A 69 11.66 -0.60 -6.17
CA LEU A 69 11.06 0.37 -7.07
C LEU A 69 10.89 -0.28 -8.44
N MET A 70 9.65 -0.35 -8.92
CA MET A 70 9.33 -1.07 -10.14
C MET A 70 8.60 -0.15 -11.13
N PRO A 71 9.34 0.78 -11.79
CA PRO A 71 8.73 1.63 -12.79
C PRO A 71 8.18 0.78 -13.94
N GLY A 72 6.91 1.04 -14.28
CA GLY A 72 6.20 0.41 -15.39
C GLY A 72 5.83 1.42 -16.46
N LEU A 73 4.98 1.00 -17.39
CA LEU A 73 4.60 1.78 -18.57
C LEU A 73 3.79 3.05 -18.25
N GLY A 74 3.06 3.06 -17.13
CA GLY A 74 2.22 4.17 -16.67
C GLY A 74 2.76 4.94 -15.45
N THR A 75 3.95 4.58 -14.95
CA THR A 75 4.50 5.21 -13.74
C THR A 75 4.78 6.70 -13.99
N SER A 76 4.23 7.57 -13.13
CA SER A 76 4.47 9.00 -13.22
C SER A 76 5.83 9.39 -12.61
N ASP A 77 6.47 10.42 -13.19
CA ASP A 77 7.75 10.92 -12.65
C ASP A 77 7.63 11.35 -11.18
N ARG A 78 6.53 12.00 -10.79
CA ARG A 78 6.30 12.46 -9.42
C ARG A 78 6.30 11.28 -8.43
N THR A 79 5.48 10.27 -8.68
CA THR A 79 5.35 9.12 -7.79
C THR A 79 6.65 8.33 -7.71
N TYR A 80 7.35 8.21 -8.84
CA TYR A 80 8.65 7.56 -8.88
C TYR A 80 9.72 8.33 -8.08
N GLN A 81 9.76 9.67 -8.18
CA GLN A 81 10.68 10.48 -7.37
C GLN A 81 10.32 10.40 -5.88
N ASN A 82 9.02 10.40 -5.54
CA ASN A 82 8.56 10.23 -4.17
C ASN A 82 9.00 8.87 -3.59
N SER A 83 8.88 7.80 -4.36
CA SER A 83 9.32 6.47 -3.90
C SER A 83 10.83 6.40 -3.68
N LYS A 84 11.65 6.98 -4.55
CA LYS A 84 13.11 7.09 -4.37
C LYS A 84 13.50 7.87 -3.12
N LYS A 85 12.86 9.02 -2.95
CA LYS A 85 13.10 9.89 -1.80
C LYS A 85 12.70 9.20 -0.50
N LEU A 86 11.57 8.51 -0.49
CA LEU A 86 11.06 7.78 0.66
C LEU A 86 12.03 6.70 1.14
N VAL A 87 12.50 5.81 0.24
CA VAL A 87 13.45 4.74 0.60
C VAL A 87 14.78 5.30 1.09
N SER A 88 15.24 6.43 0.52
CA SER A 88 16.46 7.12 0.94
C SER A 88 16.32 7.72 2.35
N LEU A 89 15.24 8.46 2.61
CA LEU A 89 15.00 9.13 3.89
C LEU A 89 14.77 8.13 5.03
N LEU A 90 14.17 6.99 4.76
CA LEU A 90 13.97 5.92 5.73
C LEU A 90 15.21 5.06 5.95
N GLY A 91 16.24 5.19 5.12
CA GLY A 91 17.52 4.50 5.27
C GLY A 91 17.45 2.98 4.97
N VAL A 92 16.47 2.53 4.21
CA VAL A 92 16.31 1.11 3.83
C VAL A 92 17.23 0.72 2.66
N ALA A 93 17.42 -0.57 2.43
CA ALA A 93 18.02 -1.04 1.18
C ALA A 93 17.04 -0.82 0.03
N SER A 94 17.53 -0.46 -1.15
CA SER A 94 16.68 -0.27 -2.32
C SER A 94 17.19 -1.03 -3.53
N LYS A 95 16.24 -1.56 -4.31
CA LYS A 95 16.48 -2.14 -5.64
C LYS A 95 15.55 -1.47 -6.64
N GLU A 96 16.05 -1.23 -7.83
CA GLU A 96 15.25 -0.70 -8.93
C GLU A 96 15.20 -1.73 -10.05
N VAL A 97 13.99 -2.12 -10.44
CA VAL A 97 13.72 -3.11 -11.48
C VAL A 97 12.62 -2.57 -12.40
N SER A 98 12.98 -2.14 -13.61
CA SER A 98 11.97 -1.79 -14.61
C SER A 98 11.19 -3.02 -15.04
N ILE A 99 9.85 -2.95 -14.97
CA ILE A 99 8.98 -4.02 -15.46
C ILE A 99 8.52 -3.81 -16.89
N SER A 100 8.92 -2.71 -17.53
CA SER A 100 8.39 -2.29 -18.83
C SER A 100 8.67 -3.32 -19.93
N ASP A 101 9.93 -3.75 -20.07
CA ASP A 101 10.31 -4.67 -21.15
C ASP A 101 9.67 -6.05 -20.99
N ALA A 102 9.65 -6.58 -19.76
CA ALA A 102 9.02 -7.85 -19.44
C ALA A 102 7.50 -7.81 -19.71
N SER A 103 6.83 -6.73 -19.29
CA SER A 103 5.40 -6.55 -19.55
C SER A 103 5.09 -6.45 -21.04
N VAL A 104 5.88 -5.70 -21.81
CA VAL A 104 5.71 -5.60 -23.27
C VAL A 104 5.95 -6.95 -23.95
N ALA A 105 6.99 -7.68 -23.55
CA ALA A 105 7.26 -9.00 -24.08
C ALA A 105 6.12 -9.97 -23.81
N HIS A 106 5.59 -9.96 -22.57
CA HIS A 106 4.43 -10.78 -22.19
C HIS A 106 3.19 -10.44 -23.02
N LEU A 107 2.85 -9.16 -23.13
CA LEU A 107 1.70 -8.71 -23.90
C LEU A 107 1.79 -9.15 -25.38
N LYS A 108 2.95 -9.02 -26.00
CA LYS A 108 3.19 -9.51 -27.38
C LYS A 108 3.02 -11.03 -27.49
N ASN A 109 3.54 -11.78 -26.53
CA ASN A 109 3.47 -13.25 -26.54
C ASN A 109 2.02 -13.78 -26.49
N ILE A 110 1.12 -13.06 -25.84
CA ILE A 110 -0.30 -13.41 -25.77
C ILE A 110 -1.13 -12.80 -26.92
N GLY A 111 -0.50 -12.08 -27.84
CA GLY A 111 -1.17 -11.46 -29.00
C GLY A 111 -1.83 -10.11 -28.73
N HIS A 112 -1.51 -9.46 -27.61
CA HIS A 112 -1.96 -8.11 -27.31
C HIS A 112 -1.10 -7.08 -28.07
N ASP A 113 -1.69 -5.97 -28.52
CA ASP A 113 -0.99 -4.95 -29.31
C ASP A 113 0.09 -4.18 -28.51
N GLY A 114 0.04 -4.23 -27.18
CA GLY A 114 0.98 -3.56 -26.27
C GLY A 114 0.77 -2.05 -26.14
N THR A 115 -0.29 -1.51 -26.74
CA THR A 115 -0.60 -0.07 -26.75
C THR A 115 -2.00 0.26 -26.24
N THR A 116 -2.95 -0.64 -26.40
CA THR A 116 -4.31 -0.47 -25.85
C THR A 116 -4.27 -0.61 -24.34
N GLU A 117 -4.61 0.47 -23.64
CA GLU A 117 -4.63 0.52 -22.17
C GLU A 117 -5.93 -0.09 -21.63
N ASP A 118 -6.07 -1.40 -21.77
CA ASP A 118 -7.19 -2.19 -21.25
C ASP A 118 -6.84 -2.94 -19.95
N THR A 119 -7.79 -3.69 -19.43
CA THR A 119 -7.60 -4.51 -18.21
C THR A 119 -6.45 -5.53 -18.37
N THR A 120 -6.19 -6.04 -19.58
CA THR A 120 -5.09 -6.97 -19.84
C THR A 120 -3.75 -6.26 -19.66
N TYR A 121 -3.64 -5.04 -20.23
CA TYR A 121 -2.46 -4.19 -20.13
C TYR A 121 -2.12 -3.83 -18.67
N GLU A 122 -3.13 -3.46 -17.88
CA GLU A 122 -2.97 -3.15 -16.45
C GLU A 122 -2.57 -4.40 -15.64
N ASN A 123 -3.33 -5.47 -15.79
CA ASN A 123 -3.14 -6.69 -15.01
C ASN A 123 -1.82 -7.39 -15.30
N ALA A 124 -1.31 -7.32 -16.55
CA ALA A 124 0.00 -7.86 -16.90
C ALA A 124 1.11 -7.16 -16.10
N GLN A 125 1.07 -5.83 -16.02
CA GLN A 125 2.05 -5.06 -15.24
C GLN A 125 1.94 -5.32 -13.73
N ALA A 126 0.72 -5.40 -13.19
CA ALA A 126 0.51 -5.69 -11.78
C ALA A 126 1.08 -7.07 -11.39
N ARG A 127 0.86 -8.10 -12.22
CA ARG A 127 1.40 -9.44 -11.98
C ARG A 127 2.91 -9.50 -12.12
N GLU A 128 3.48 -8.78 -13.08
CA GLU A 128 4.94 -8.68 -13.23
C GLU A 128 5.60 -8.11 -11.98
N ARG A 129 5.04 -7.05 -11.38
CA ARG A 129 5.52 -6.50 -10.09
C ARG A 129 5.52 -7.57 -9.00
N THR A 130 4.45 -8.33 -8.90
CA THR A 130 4.33 -9.38 -7.88
C THR A 130 5.37 -10.48 -8.09
N GLN A 131 5.56 -10.93 -9.33
CA GLN A 131 6.58 -11.93 -9.67
C GLN A 131 7.98 -11.44 -9.28
N VAL A 132 8.36 -10.23 -9.66
CA VAL A 132 9.64 -9.62 -9.31
C VAL A 132 9.86 -9.60 -7.79
N LEU A 133 8.84 -9.20 -7.00
CA LEU A 133 8.95 -9.18 -5.55
C LEU A 133 9.16 -10.57 -4.95
N MET A 134 8.43 -11.57 -5.43
CA MET A 134 8.55 -12.95 -4.95
C MET A 134 9.94 -13.54 -5.25
N ASP A 135 10.46 -13.30 -6.45
CA ASP A 135 11.79 -13.79 -6.86
C ASP A 135 12.92 -13.09 -6.10
N ILE A 136 12.83 -11.77 -5.88
CA ILE A 136 13.78 -11.04 -5.03
C ILE A 136 13.72 -11.57 -3.59
N ALA A 137 12.54 -11.84 -3.06
CA ALA A 137 12.40 -12.40 -1.71
C ALA A 137 13.10 -13.76 -1.59
N ASN A 138 12.97 -14.63 -2.60
CA ASN A 138 13.67 -15.90 -2.65
C ASN A 138 15.19 -15.72 -2.70
N MET A 139 15.70 -14.81 -3.52
CA MET A 139 17.14 -14.54 -3.65
C MET A 139 17.77 -13.97 -2.36
N GLU A 140 17.02 -13.15 -1.63
CA GLU A 140 17.50 -12.42 -0.44
C GLU A 140 17.24 -13.17 0.89
N GLY A 141 16.62 -14.34 0.85
CA GLY A 141 16.18 -15.03 2.07
C GLY A 141 15.17 -14.20 2.86
N ALA A 142 14.28 -13.52 2.15
CA ALA A 142 13.29 -12.59 2.66
C ALA A 142 11.87 -13.13 2.45
N PHE A 143 10.89 -12.39 2.96
CA PHE A 143 9.49 -12.58 2.59
C PHE A 143 8.88 -11.28 2.08
N VAL A 144 7.87 -11.41 1.21
CA VAL A 144 7.16 -10.27 0.65
C VAL A 144 6.15 -9.74 1.68
N LEU A 145 6.32 -8.47 2.05
CA LEU A 145 5.38 -7.73 2.87
C LEU A 145 4.38 -7.01 1.96
N GLY A 146 3.11 -7.44 2.04
CA GLY A 146 2.03 -6.86 1.26
C GLY A 146 1.60 -5.51 1.79
N THR A 147 1.21 -4.65 0.87
CA THR A 147 0.82 -3.26 1.16
C THR A 147 -0.68 -3.03 1.08
N GLY A 148 -1.47 -3.95 0.47
CA GLY A 148 -2.91 -3.82 0.31
C GLY A 148 -3.64 -3.64 1.64
N ASP A 149 -4.62 -2.76 1.67
CA ASP A 149 -5.41 -2.41 2.84
C ASP A 149 -6.74 -3.19 2.93
N LEU A 150 -7.44 -3.00 4.06
CA LEU A 150 -8.71 -3.67 4.31
C LEU A 150 -9.80 -3.29 3.30
N SER A 151 -9.86 -2.03 2.89
CA SER A 151 -10.90 -1.53 1.99
C SER A 151 -10.76 -2.12 0.59
N GLU A 152 -9.51 -2.18 0.07
CA GLU A 152 -9.20 -2.83 -1.20
C GLU A 152 -9.55 -4.32 -1.18
N LEU A 153 -9.19 -5.02 -0.09
CA LEU A 153 -9.52 -6.44 0.08
C LEU A 153 -11.03 -6.68 0.17
N ALA A 154 -11.75 -5.84 0.91
CA ALA A 154 -13.19 -5.99 1.09
C ALA A 154 -13.98 -5.69 -0.20
N LEU A 155 -13.52 -4.71 -0.99
CA LEU A 155 -14.15 -4.32 -2.25
C LEU A 155 -13.70 -5.19 -3.44
N GLY A 156 -12.66 -6.02 -3.27
CA GLY A 156 -12.02 -6.72 -4.37
C GLY A 156 -11.34 -5.76 -5.36
N TRP A 157 -10.95 -4.56 -4.91
CA TRP A 157 -10.31 -3.54 -5.74
C TRP A 157 -8.81 -3.78 -5.84
N CYS A 158 -8.45 -4.86 -6.49
CA CYS A 158 -7.07 -5.27 -6.72
C CYS A 158 -7.00 -6.22 -7.92
N THR A 159 -5.84 -6.30 -8.57
CA THR A 159 -5.63 -7.31 -9.61
C THR A 159 -5.49 -8.68 -8.98
N PHE A 160 -6.33 -9.62 -9.42
CA PHE A 160 -6.26 -11.01 -8.96
C PHE A 160 -4.85 -11.60 -9.20
N ASN A 161 -4.30 -12.22 -8.17
CA ASN A 161 -2.95 -12.81 -8.15
C ASN A 161 -1.83 -11.77 -8.42
N ALA A 162 -2.03 -10.53 -7.94
CA ALA A 162 -1.03 -9.46 -8.00
C ALA A 162 -1.01 -8.66 -6.69
N ASP A 163 -1.67 -7.51 -6.63
CA ASP A 163 -1.50 -6.52 -5.56
C ASP A 163 -1.81 -7.06 -4.15
N HIS A 164 -2.74 -8.01 -4.04
CA HIS A 164 -3.09 -8.67 -2.77
C HIS A 164 -2.25 -9.92 -2.50
N ALA A 165 -1.46 -10.40 -3.47
CA ALA A 165 -0.63 -11.59 -3.30
C ALA A 165 0.66 -11.24 -2.55
N SER A 166 0.74 -11.64 -1.30
CA SER A 166 1.89 -11.42 -0.43
C SER A 166 2.05 -12.55 0.58
N MET A 167 3.22 -12.66 1.17
CA MET A 167 3.45 -13.65 2.22
C MET A 167 2.95 -13.20 3.58
N TYR A 168 2.85 -11.88 3.80
CA TYR A 168 2.23 -11.27 4.97
C TYR A 168 1.72 -9.87 4.63
N SER A 169 0.44 -9.60 4.81
CA SER A 169 -0.17 -8.30 4.55
C SER A 169 -0.21 -7.45 5.82
N ILE A 170 0.61 -6.41 5.89
CA ILE A 170 0.75 -5.58 7.10
C ILE A 170 -0.42 -4.61 7.28
N ASN A 171 -1.01 -4.12 6.18
CA ASN A 171 -2.13 -3.19 6.22
C ASN A 171 -3.50 -3.88 6.09
N GLY A 172 -3.56 -5.21 5.98
CA GLY A 172 -4.79 -5.95 5.69
C GLY A 172 -5.93 -5.80 6.71
N SER A 173 -5.66 -5.23 7.88
CA SER A 173 -6.68 -4.90 8.90
C SER A 173 -6.95 -3.39 9.04
N ILE A 174 -6.27 -2.54 8.26
CA ILE A 174 -6.39 -1.09 8.31
C ILE A 174 -7.20 -0.61 7.10
N PRO A 175 -8.32 0.09 7.28
CA PRO A 175 -9.08 0.64 6.17
C PRO A 175 -8.33 1.79 5.49
N LYS A 176 -8.64 2.11 4.24
CA LYS A 176 -7.98 3.18 3.45
C LYS A 176 -7.97 4.53 4.18
N THR A 177 -9.07 4.91 4.82
CA THR A 177 -9.13 6.14 5.62
C THR A 177 -8.20 6.09 6.82
N GLY A 178 -8.02 4.92 7.42
CA GLY A 178 -7.06 4.68 8.50
C GLY A 178 -5.61 4.79 8.02
N VAL A 179 -5.29 4.22 6.84
CA VAL A 179 -3.96 4.37 6.22
C VAL A 179 -3.62 5.84 6.01
N ARG A 180 -4.54 6.60 5.39
CA ARG A 180 -4.37 8.05 5.17
C ARG A 180 -4.16 8.80 6.49
N MET A 181 -4.97 8.50 7.51
CA MET A 181 -4.89 9.11 8.83
C MET A 181 -3.54 8.84 9.51
N MET A 182 -3.03 7.62 9.44
CA MET A 182 -1.73 7.26 10.03
C MET A 182 -0.57 7.94 9.30
N VAL A 183 -0.56 7.97 7.98
CA VAL A 183 0.50 8.67 7.21
C VAL A 183 0.47 10.17 7.49
N GLN A 184 -0.71 10.79 7.55
CA GLN A 184 -0.86 12.19 7.96
C GLN A 184 -0.33 12.44 9.38
N HIS A 185 -0.67 11.57 10.34
CA HIS A 185 -0.16 11.67 11.70
C HIS A 185 1.38 11.64 11.74
N PHE A 186 2.02 10.74 11.00
CA PHE A 186 3.48 10.68 10.92
C PHE A 186 4.11 11.92 10.27
N ALA A 187 3.40 12.55 9.33
CA ALA A 187 3.83 13.83 8.78
C ALA A 187 3.73 14.96 9.81
N ASP A 188 2.64 15.03 10.57
CA ASP A 188 2.37 16.09 11.54
C ASP A 188 3.26 16.01 12.78
N THR A 189 3.59 14.80 13.21
CA THR A 189 4.49 14.53 14.32
C THR A 189 5.96 14.53 13.94
N LYS A 190 6.29 14.78 12.66
CA LYS A 190 7.66 14.76 12.11
C LYS A 190 8.39 13.47 12.46
N LEU A 191 7.86 12.35 11.98
CA LEU A 191 8.45 11.04 12.20
C LEU A 191 9.98 11.06 12.01
N PHE A 192 10.73 10.52 12.96
CA PHE A 192 12.21 10.56 13.02
C PHE A 192 12.81 11.98 13.05
N ASP A 193 12.09 12.98 13.56
CA ASP A 193 12.49 14.39 13.64
C ASP A 193 12.91 14.98 12.28
N SER A 194 12.39 14.44 11.18
CA SER A 194 12.75 14.83 9.81
C SER A 194 11.66 15.69 9.16
N GLU A 195 11.95 16.98 8.96
CA GLU A 195 11.06 17.89 8.23
C GLU A 195 10.93 17.49 6.75
N GLU A 196 12.04 17.01 6.16
CA GLU A 196 12.01 16.58 4.75
C GLU A 196 11.10 15.35 4.54
N LEU A 197 11.14 14.39 5.46
CA LEU A 197 10.22 13.24 5.45
C LEU A 197 8.77 13.72 5.67
N ALA A 198 8.55 14.62 6.62
CA ALA A 198 7.22 15.16 6.89
C ALA A 198 6.60 15.84 5.66
N GLN A 199 7.38 16.64 4.93
CA GLN A 199 6.92 17.26 3.67
C GLN A 199 6.61 16.23 2.59
N LEU A 200 7.45 15.21 2.45
CA LEU A 200 7.20 14.12 1.50
C LEU A 200 5.92 13.35 1.85
N LEU A 201 5.69 13.05 3.14
CA LEU A 201 4.48 12.37 3.58
C LEU A 201 3.21 13.19 3.31
N ARG A 202 3.24 14.52 3.51
CA ARG A 202 2.13 15.41 3.13
C ARG A 202 1.86 15.37 1.62
N ASP A 203 2.92 15.42 0.79
CA ASP A 203 2.78 15.32 -0.66
C ASP A 203 2.14 13.98 -1.11
N ILE A 204 2.48 12.90 -0.42
CA ILE A 204 1.89 11.57 -0.66
C ILE A 204 0.41 11.56 -0.25
N VAL A 205 0.05 12.13 0.91
CA VAL A 205 -1.33 12.21 1.39
C VAL A 205 -2.22 13.04 0.45
N ASP A 206 -1.66 14.12 -0.09
CA ASP A 206 -2.37 15.03 -1.02
C ASP A 206 -2.46 14.47 -2.46
N THR A 207 -1.77 13.36 -2.74
CA THR A 207 -1.83 12.73 -4.05
C THR A 207 -3.11 11.89 -4.16
N PRO A 208 -3.98 12.12 -5.17
CA PRO A 208 -5.17 11.32 -5.38
C PRO A 208 -4.84 9.83 -5.58
N VAL A 209 -5.63 8.95 -4.97
CA VAL A 209 -5.50 7.50 -5.16
C VAL A 209 -5.87 7.16 -6.60
N SER A 210 -4.91 6.65 -7.36
CA SER A 210 -5.11 6.22 -8.75
C SER A 210 -4.25 5.01 -9.07
N PRO A 211 -4.72 4.06 -9.90
CA PRO A 211 -3.87 3.01 -10.42
C PRO A 211 -2.82 3.64 -11.35
N GLU A 212 -1.54 3.37 -11.08
CA GLU A 212 -0.40 3.93 -11.84
C GLU A 212 0.06 3.02 -12.99
N LEU A 213 -0.88 2.39 -13.66
CA LEU A 213 -0.61 1.38 -14.69
C LEU A 213 -0.88 1.88 -16.11
N THR A 214 -1.53 3.05 -16.28
CA THR A 214 -1.87 3.65 -17.56
C THR A 214 -1.26 5.04 -17.74
N LYS A 215 -0.93 5.41 -18.99
CA LYS A 215 -0.35 6.70 -19.39
C LYS A 215 -1.41 7.76 -19.71
N GLY A 216 -2.63 7.34 -20.00
CA GLY A 216 -3.67 8.17 -20.63
C GLY A 216 -4.28 9.22 -19.72
N ALA A 217 -5.05 10.14 -20.34
CA ALA A 217 -5.85 11.18 -19.68
C ALA A 217 -6.97 10.61 -18.79
N LEU A 218 -7.20 9.31 -18.84
CA LEU A 218 -8.02 8.54 -17.90
C LEU A 218 -7.20 8.19 -16.66
N LYS A 219 -6.65 9.18 -15.97
CA LYS A 219 -6.34 9.04 -14.56
C LYS A 219 -7.68 8.89 -13.85
N GLN A 220 -8.21 7.67 -13.91
CA GLN A 220 -9.40 7.30 -13.17
C GLN A 220 -9.03 7.42 -11.69
N GLN A 221 -9.54 8.46 -11.05
CA GLN A 221 -9.51 8.51 -9.60
C GLN A 221 -10.34 7.31 -9.14
N THR A 222 -9.74 6.43 -8.37
CA THR A 222 -10.42 5.22 -7.85
C THR A 222 -11.79 5.57 -7.28
N GLU A 223 -11.88 6.62 -6.49
CA GLU A 223 -13.14 7.08 -5.87
C GLU A 223 -14.20 7.58 -6.87
N SER A 224 -13.83 7.93 -8.09
CA SER A 224 -14.82 8.26 -9.14
C SER A 224 -15.54 7.01 -9.68
N ILE A 225 -14.94 5.82 -9.48
CA ILE A 225 -15.50 4.54 -9.95
C ILE A 225 -16.27 3.85 -8.83
N ILE A 226 -15.62 3.71 -7.66
CA ILE A 226 -16.17 2.95 -6.54
C ILE A 226 -16.91 3.80 -5.51
N GLY A 227 -16.80 5.12 -5.58
CA GLY A 227 -17.28 6.05 -4.56
C GLY A 227 -16.25 6.34 -3.47
N PRO A 228 -16.55 7.28 -2.54
CA PRO A 228 -15.64 7.70 -1.48
C PRO A 228 -15.31 6.56 -0.50
N TYR A 229 -14.03 6.41 -0.17
CA TYR A 229 -13.58 5.41 0.79
C TYR A 229 -14.19 5.59 2.18
N GLU A 230 -14.51 6.82 2.59
CA GLU A 230 -15.17 7.10 3.88
C GLU A 230 -16.51 6.36 4.01
N VAL A 231 -17.25 6.25 2.91
CA VAL A 231 -18.53 5.53 2.89
C VAL A 231 -18.31 4.02 2.98
N HIS A 232 -17.36 3.49 2.22
CA HIS A 232 -17.04 2.07 2.25
C HIS A 232 -16.51 1.65 3.62
N ASP A 233 -15.60 2.41 4.17
CA ASP A 233 -14.98 2.13 5.46
C ASP A 233 -15.99 2.21 6.61
N PHE A 234 -16.96 3.11 6.53
CA PHE A 234 -18.09 3.15 7.47
C PHE A 234 -18.88 1.82 7.44
N PHE A 235 -19.24 1.33 6.26
CA PHE A 235 -19.97 0.07 6.15
C PHE A 235 -19.13 -1.14 6.57
N ILE A 236 -17.84 -1.19 6.18
CA ILE A 236 -16.91 -2.25 6.58
C ILE A 236 -16.80 -2.29 8.11
N TYR A 237 -16.63 -1.15 8.76
CA TYR A 237 -16.56 -1.05 10.22
C TYR A 237 -17.81 -1.62 10.87
N HIS A 238 -19.00 -1.19 10.47
CA HIS A 238 -20.25 -1.64 11.05
C HIS A 238 -20.51 -3.13 10.76
N MET A 239 -20.16 -3.63 9.60
CA MET A 239 -20.26 -5.04 9.27
C MET A 239 -19.39 -5.90 10.18
N LEU A 240 -18.13 -5.50 10.41
CA LEU A 240 -17.19 -6.26 11.24
C LEU A 240 -17.54 -6.17 12.73
N GLN A 241 -17.93 -4.98 13.22
CA GLN A 241 -18.21 -4.78 14.66
C GLN A 241 -19.55 -5.37 15.09
N ASN A 242 -20.57 -5.25 14.27
CA ASN A 242 -21.94 -5.56 14.65
C ASN A 242 -22.51 -6.78 13.92
N LEU A 243 -21.72 -7.41 13.02
CA LEU A 243 -22.23 -8.42 12.08
C LEU A 243 -23.48 -7.92 11.35
N SER A 244 -23.54 -6.60 11.13
CA SER A 244 -24.69 -5.92 10.58
C SER A 244 -24.65 -6.02 9.07
N LEU A 245 -25.71 -6.54 8.47
CA LEU A 245 -25.84 -6.62 7.03
C LEU A 245 -26.85 -5.57 6.53
N ILE A 246 -28.01 -6.02 6.06
CA ILE A 246 -29.00 -5.12 5.45
C ILE A 246 -29.66 -4.14 6.41
N HIS A 247 -29.77 -4.47 7.67
CA HIS A 247 -30.40 -3.61 8.68
C HIS A 247 -29.59 -2.36 9.03
N ILE A 248 -28.37 -2.18 8.51
CA ILE A 248 -27.67 -0.90 8.58
C ILE A 248 -28.21 0.09 7.56
N SER A 249 -28.58 -0.35 6.37
CA SER A 249 -28.97 0.53 5.26
C SER A 249 -30.45 0.52 4.96
N GLU A 250 -31.15 -0.60 5.09
CA GLU A 250 -32.55 -0.72 4.70
C GLU A 250 -33.55 0.04 5.57
N PRO A 251 -33.48 0.06 6.91
CA PRO A 251 -34.44 0.79 7.73
C PRO A 251 -34.53 2.27 7.38
N THR A 252 -33.42 2.87 6.97
CA THR A 252 -33.37 4.27 6.60
C THR A 252 -33.99 4.56 5.25
N ARG A 253 -33.94 3.62 4.32
CA ARG A 253 -34.59 3.75 2.99
C ARG A 253 -36.08 3.56 3.04
N LEU A 254 -36.56 2.64 3.85
CA LEU A 254 -37.99 2.37 4.00
C LEU A 254 -38.75 3.48 4.72
N LEU A 255 -38.05 4.29 5.52
CA LEU A 255 -38.65 5.44 6.23
C LEU A 255 -38.59 6.73 5.41
N SER A 256 -37.92 6.74 4.26
CA SER A 256 -37.77 7.91 3.38
C SER A 256 -38.69 7.85 2.14
N ILE A 257 -39.58 6.85 2.07
CA ILE A 257 -40.66 6.73 1.10
C ILE A 257 -41.99 7.04 1.80
#